data_a1eb20a8df949a53e40fac7d54362f8e
#
_entry.id   a1eb20a8df949a53e40fac7d54362f8e
#
_cell.length_a   1.000
_cell.length_b   1.000
_cell.length_c   1.000
_cell.angle_alpha   90.00
_cell.angle_beta   90.00
_cell.angle_gamma   90.00
#
_symmetry.space_group_name_H-M   'P 1'
#
loop_
_entity.id
_entity.type
_entity.pdbx_description
1 polymer ?
#
loop_
_entity_poly.entity_id
_entity_poly.type
_entity_poly.pdbx_seq_one_letter_code
_entity_poly.pdbx_strand_id
1 'polypeptide(L)'
;DVYPGFVAAHSHLGLDGYGIGFEGQDYNERNDICTPQLRGIDSFNPMDPSVAMAAKGGVTCVGTGPGSSNVLGGTFFAVKTAGHCVDEMIVKNPIAMKCAFGENPKRCYKDVNNYARMSTASKLREMLMRAQDYKGRKEAAGDAPLKSPAFDMKLEAMIPVLEKKIPLKAHAHQANDIFTALRIAHEFGVRITLEHVTEGHLIADELAKEKDVPIAVG
;
A
#
# COMPACT_ATOMS: atom_id res chain seq x y z
N ASP A 1 -2.78 -35.77 -6.54
CA ASP A 1 -1.83 -34.85 -7.19
C ASP A 1 -1.31 -33.84 -6.16
N VAL A 2 -0.09 -33.41 -6.32
CA VAL A 2 0.53 -32.38 -5.48
C VAL A 2 0.76 -31.13 -6.32
N TYR A 3 0.29 -29.99 -5.84
CA TYR A 3 0.44 -28.70 -6.51
C TYR A 3 1.21 -27.72 -5.63
N PRO A 4 1.88 -26.70 -6.22
CA PRO A 4 2.41 -25.57 -5.46
C PRO A 4 1.28 -24.85 -4.71
N GLY A 5 1.59 -24.28 -3.54
CA GLY A 5 0.63 -23.46 -2.82
C GLY A 5 0.31 -22.15 -3.58
N PHE A 6 -0.91 -21.67 -3.40
CA PHE A 6 -1.33 -20.38 -3.95
C PHE A 6 -0.62 -19.21 -3.26
N VAL A 7 -0.40 -18.14 -4.03
CA VAL A 7 0.12 -16.87 -3.54
C VAL A 7 -0.97 -15.82 -3.74
N ALA A 8 -1.49 -15.25 -2.64
CA ALA A 8 -2.42 -14.14 -2.69
C ALA A 8 -1.64 -12.80 -2.74
N ALA A 9 -1.77 -12.07 -3.84
CA ALA A 9 -1.02 -10.84 -4.05
C ALA A 9 -1.55 -9.65 -3.24
N HIS A 10 -2.81 -9.71 -2.78
CA HIS A 10 -3.46 -8.65 -2.00
C HIS A 10 -4.35 -9.25 -0.90
N SER A 11 -4.07 -8.86 0.33
CA SER A 11 -4.83 -9.31 1.51
C SER A 11 -4.65 -8.31 2.66
N HIS A 12 -5.49 -8.44 3.68
CA HIS A 12 -5.32 -7.83 5.01
C HIS A 12 -5.22 -8.91 6.09
N LEU A 13 -4.90 -10.13 5.67
CA LEU A 13 -4.76 -11.30 6.52
C LEU A 13 -3.81 -11.02 7.69
N GLY A 14 -4.25 -11.36 8.90
CA GLY A 14 -3.47 -11.17 10.12
C GLY A 14 -3.47 -9.72 10.68
N LEU A 15 -4.03 -8.75 9.93
CA LEU A 15 -4.22 -7.36 10.38
C LEU A 15 -5.68 -7.04 10.70
N ASP A 16 -6.62 -7.77 10.10
CA ASP A 16 -8.05 -7.68 10.38
C ASP A 16 -8.44 -8.91 11.20
N GLY A 17 -8.39 -8.77 12.54
CA GLY A 17 -8.52 -9.87 13.49
C GLY A 17 -9.86 -10.58 13.40
N TYR A 18 -9.85 -11.86 13.10
CA TYR A 18 -11.04 -12.66 12.91
C TYR A 18 -11.80 -12.87 14.22
N GLY A 19 -13.02 -12.33 14.29
CA GLY A 19 -13.95 -12.53 15.41
C GLY A 19 -13.64 -11.75 16.69
N ILE A 20 -12.65 -10.86 16.70
CA ILE A 20 -12.25 -10.10 17.90
C ILE A 20 -12.98 -8.74 18.02
N GLY A 21 -13.48 -8.19 16.91
CA GLY A 21 -14.08 -6.86 16.89
C GLY A 21 -13.04 -5.75 16.75
N PHE A 22 -13.29 -4.58 17.33
CA PHE A 22 -12.45 -3.39 17.13
C PHE A 22 -10.99 -3.62 17.53
N GLU A 23 -10.74 -4.30 18.63
CA GLU A 23 -9.40 -4.56 19.16
C GLU A 23 -8.54 -5.42 18.24
N GLY A 24 -9.15 -6.14 17.30
CA GLY A 24 -8.44 -6.93 16.30
C GLY A 24 -8.34 -6.27 14.92
N GLN A 25 -8.91 -5.07 14.74
CA GLN A 25 -8.98 -4.39 13.46
C GLN A 25 -7.84 -3.38 13.28
N ASP A 26 -6.64 -3.88 13.05
CA ASP A 26 -5.41 -3.08 12.96
C ASP A 26 -4.97 -2.74 11.53
N TYR A 27 -5.82 -3.02 10.53
CA TYR A 27 -5.48 -2.78 9.12
C TYR A 27 -5.71 -1.34 8.65
N ASN A 28 -6.38 -0.48 9.44
CA ASN A 28 -6.66 0.91 9.09
C ASN A 28 -6.38 1.86 10.26
N GLU A 29 -5.28 2.60 10.20
CA GLU A 29 -5.04 3.75 11.08
C GLU A 29 -5.69 5.00 10.50
N ARG A 30 -6.46 5.74 11.31
CA ARG A 30 -7.22 6.92 10.86
C ARG A 30 -6.86 8.23 11.59
N ASN A 31 -5.72 8.28 12.26
CA ASN A 31 -5.24 9.50 12.90
C ASN A 31 -4.75 10.56 11.90
N ASP A 32 -4.27 10.14 10.73
CA ASP A 32 -3.82 10.99 9.62
C ASP A 32 -4.09 10.30 8.28
N ILE A 33 -4.49 11.05 7.29
CA ILE A 33 -4.82 10.55 5.96
C ILE A 33 -3.58 10.09 5.15
N CYS A 34 -2.37 10.54 5.54
CA CYS A 34 -1.10 10.14 4.94
C CYS A 34 -0.15 9.62 6.02
N THR A 35 -0.02 8.32 6.12
CA THR A 35 0.79 7.59 7.09
C THR A 35 1.79 6.62 6.44
N PRO A 36 2.64 7.09 5.49
CA PRO A 36 3.54 6.21 4.75
C PRO A 36 4.59 5.53 5.65
N GLN A 37 4.87 6.06 6.84
CA GLN A 37 5.82 5.53 7.81
C GLN A 37 5.30 4.27 8.52
N LEU A 38 4.02 3.97 8.47
CA LEU A 38 3.46 2.78 9.11
C LEU A 38 3.89 1.52 8.35
N ARG A 39 4.10 0.45 9.09
CA ARG A 39 4.54 -0.83 8.54
C ARG A 39 3.49 -1.89 8.89
N GLY A 40 2.90 -2.53 7.89
CA GLY A 40 1.89 -3.55 8.11
C GLY A 40 2.38 -4.71 8.97
N ILE A 41 3.68 -5.01 8.96
CA ILE A 41 4.26 -6.06 9.78
C ILE A 41 4.07 -5.81 11.29
N ASP A 42 4.03 -4.56 11.73
CA ASP A 42 3.92 -4.22 13.16
C ASP A 42 2.50 -4.52 13.72
N SER A 43 1.50 -4.70 12.85
CA SER A 43 0.13 -5.09 13.20
C SER A 43 -0.20 -6.55 12.90
N PHE A 44 0.72 -7.31 12.32
CA PHE A 44 0.42 -8.68 11.89
C PHE A 44 0.39 -9.64 13.08
N ASN A 45 -0.75 -10.30 13.26
CA ASN A 45 -0.93 -11.37 14.23
C ASN A 45 -0.79 -12.75 13.55
N PRO A 46 0.34 -13.46 13.72
CA PRO A 46 0.54 -14.80 13.13
C PRO A 46 -0.39 -15.86 13.72
N MET A 47 -0.95 -15.59 14.90
CA MET A 47 -1.86 -16.50 15.60
C MET A 47 -3.34 -16.27 15.25
N ASP A 48 -3.63 -15.27 14.37
CA ASP A 48 -5.01 -15.05 13.91
C ASP A 48 -5.54 -16.31 13.21
N PRO A 49 -6.74 -16.78 13.55
CA PRO A 49 -7.32 -17.97 12.94
C PRO A 49 -7.42 -17.93 11.41
N SER A 50 -7.56 -16.73 10.82
CA SER A 50 -7.61 -16.56 9.37
C SER A 50 -6.31 -16.96 8.68
N VAL A 51 -5.16 -16.83 9.33
CA VAL A 51 -3.85 -17.25 8.82
C VAL A 51 -3.82 -18.79 8.64
N ALA A 52 -4.23 -19.52 9.68
CA ALA A 52 -4.32 -20.97 9.62
C ALA A 52 -5.40 -21.45 8.62
N MET A 53 -6.52 -20.72 8.51
CA MET A 53 -7.57 -21.02 7.52
C MET A 53 -7.06 -20.84 6.09
N ALA A 54 -6.31 -19.79 5.81
CA ALA A 54 -5.68 -19.56 4.50
C ALA A 54 -4.72 -20.71 4.14
N ALA A 55 -3.87 -21.12 5.08
CA ALA A 55 -2.97 -22.26 4.89
C ALA A 55 -3.74 -23.55 4.58
N LYS A 56 -4.81 -23.86 5.32
CA LYS A 56 -5.70 -25.01 5.07
C LYS A 56 -6.38 -24.94 3.70
N GLY A 57 -6.70 -23.74 3.21
CA GLY A 57 -7.22 -23.50 1.86
C GLY A 57 -6.18 -23.57 0.75
N GLY A 58 -4.92 -23.88 1.08
CA GLY A 58 -3.83 -24.02 0.11
C GLY A 58 -3.12 -22.69 -0.23
N VAL A 59 -3.46 -21.58 0.44
CA VAL A 59 -2.74 -20.30 0.29
C VAL A 59 -1.54 -20.32 1.23
N THR A 60 -0.34 -20.42 0.67
CA THR A 60 0.91 -20.61 1.43
C THR A 60 1.76 -19.35 1.59
N CYS A 61 1.42 -18.30 0.83
CA CYS A 61 2.07 -17.00 0.91
C CYS A 61 1.07 -15.90 0.59
N VAL A 62 1.13 -14.80 1.33
CA VAL A 62 0.27 -13.64 1.09
C VAL A 62 1.06 -12.34 1.07
N GLY A 63 0.68 -11.42 0.19
CA GLY A 63 0.99 -10.01 0.31
C GLY A 63 -0.06 -9.35 1.19
N THR A 64 0.32 -8.92 2.40
CA THR A 64 -0.61 -8.33 3.37
C THR A 64 -0.12 -6.99 3.87
N GLY A 65 -1.02 -6.17 4.39
CA GLY A 65 -0.71 -4.83 4.86
C GLY A 65 -1.94 -3.95 5.05
N PRO A 66 -1.74 -2.61 5.15
CA PRO A 66 -2.81 -1.67 5.45
C PRO A 66 -3.98 -1.70 4.48
N GLY A 67 -5.17 -1.41 4.99
CA GLY A 67 -6.40 -1.24 4.22
C GLY A 67 -6.42 0.02 3.37
N SER A 68 -7.62 0.40 2.92
CA SER A 68 -7.81 1.46 1.92
C SER A 68 -8.44 2.73 2.50
N SER A 69 -8.38 2.96 3.82
CA SER A 69 -8.91 4.18 4.43
C SER A 69 -8.09 5.42 4.08
N ASN A 70 -6.77 5.27 3.98
CA ASN A 70 -5.82 6.38 3.84
C ASN A 70 -5.40 6.60 2.38
N VAL A 71 -5.10 7.84 2.03
CA VAL A 71 -4.43 8.17 0.76
C VAL A 71 -3.06 7.48 0.68
N LEU A 72 -2.31 7.48 1.80
CA LEU A 72 -1.12 6.64 2.00
C LEU A 72 -1.26 5.91 3.33
N GLY A 73 -1.27 4.59 3.31
CA GLY A 73 -1.59 3.76 4.49
C GLY A 73 -0.37 3.09 5.14
N GLY A 74 0.78 3.11 4.50
CA GLY A 74 1.96 2.39 4.98
C GLY A 74 2.39 1.24 4.08
N THR A 75 3.32 0.42 4.55
CA THR A 75 3.95 -0.62 3.73
C THR A 75 3.25 -1.98 3.83
N PHE A 76 3.17 -2.64 2.68
CA PHE A 76 2.84 -4.07 2.53
C PHE A 76 4.09 -4.93 2.66
N PHE A 77 3.91 -6.18 3.08
CA PHE A 77 4.95 -7.19 3.13
C PHE A 77 4.41 -8.55 2.65
N ALA A 78 5.32 -9.44 2.26
CA ALA A 78 4.97 -10.81 1.88
C ALA A 78 5.38 -11.76 3.01
N VAL A 79 4.45 -12.65 3.40
CA VAL A 79 4.59 -13.53 4.54
C VAL A 79 4.06 -14.92 4.24
N LYS A 80 4.69 -15.95 4.81
CA LYS A 80 4.15 -17.32 4.82
C LYS A 80 2.95 -17.41 5.74
N THR A 81 2.03 -18.32 5.44
CA THR A 81 0.84 -18.59 6.26
C THR A 81 1.06 -19.68 7.29
N ALA A 82 2.31 -20.10 7.52
CA ALA A 82 2.70 -21.10 8.49
C ALA A 82 3.86 -20.54 9.33
N GLY A 83 3.74 -20.66 10.64
CA GLY A 83 4.70 -20.15 11.63
C GLY A 83 3.99 -19.55 12.83
N HIS A 84 4.76 -19.09 13.81
CA HIS A 84 4.27 -18.48 15.05
C HIS A 84 4.94 -17.13 15.37
N CYS A 85 6.00 -16.79 14.64
CA CYS A 85 6.75 -15.56 14.77
C CYS A 85 6.80 -14.87 13.40
N VAL A 86 6.28 -13.65 13.29
CA VAL A 86 6.19 -12.95 12.01
C VAL A 86 7.57 -12.76 11.37
N ASP A 87 8.61 -12.51 12.17
CA ASP A 87 9.96 -12.29 11.65
C ASP A 87 10.55 -13.54 10.96
N GLU A 88 10.14 -14.74 11.38
CA GLU A 88 10.52 -16.02 10.76
C GLU A 88 9.64 -16.36 9.54
N MET A 89 8.46 -15.76 9.45
CA MET A 89 7.50 -15.99 8.36
C MET A 89 7.72 -15.07 7.17
N ILE A 90 8.50 -13.98 7.29
CA ILE A 90 8.73 -12.99 6.24
C ILE A 90 9.37 -13.65 5.01
N VAL A 91 8.77 -13.38 3.85
CA VAL A 91 9.37 -13.65 2.53
C VAL A 91 10.07 -12.41 2.02
N LYS A 92 9.42 -11.23 2.14
CA LYS A 92 9.97 -9.93 1.74
C LYS A 92 9.24 -8.79 2.45
N ASN A 93 9.99 -7.81 2.97
CA ASN A 93 9.47 -6.62 3.63
C ASN A 93 10.39 -5.41 3.39
N PRO A 94 9.88 -4.27 2.89
CA PRO A 94 8.55 -4.08 2.30
C PRO A 94 8.46 -4.60 0.86
N ILE A 95 7.22 -4.81 0.36
CA ILE A 95 6.96 -5.14 -1.05
C ILE A 95 6.28 -4.01 -1.82
N ALA A 96 5.54 -3.13 -1.15
CA ALA A 96 4.82 -2.02 -1.75
C ALA A 96 4.46 -0.95 -0.71
N MET A 97 4.15 0.27 -1.18
CA MET A 97 3.55 1.34 -0.40
C MET A 97 2.07 1.43 -0.73
N LYS A 98 1.19 1.17 0.25
CA LYS A 98 -0.26 1.25 0.07
C LYS A 98 -0.72 2.66 -0.17
N CYS A 99 -1.50 2.86 -1.22
CA CYS A 99 -2.29 4.07 -1.43
C CYS A 99 -3.72 3.72 -1.84
N ALA A 100 -4.65 4.66 -1.68
CA ALA A 100 -6.04 4.44 -2.04
C ALA A 100 -6.66 5.67 -2.69
N PHE A 101 -7.53 5.39 -3.65
CA PHE A 101 -8.34 6.34 -4.40
C PHE A 101 -9.84 6.05 -4.22
N GLY A 102 -10.66 6.96 -4.67
CA GLY A 102 -12.09 6.77 -4.75
C GLY A 102 -12.83 6.95 -3.42
N GLU A 103 -13.84 6.14 -3.22
CA GLU A 103 -14.83 6.29 -2.16
C GLU A 103 -14.30 5.96 -0.76
N ASN A 104 -13.30 5.08 -0.62
CA ASN A 104 -12.83 4.68 0.70
C ASN A 104 -12.16 5.83 1.47
N PRO A 105 -11.15 6.55 0.93
CA PRO A 105 -10.61 7.74 1.59
C PRO A 105 -11.66 8.83 1.81
N LYS A 106 -12.58 9.03 0.86
CA LYS A 106 -13.66 10.00 1.01
C LYS A 106 -14.56 9.66 2.21
N ARG A 107 -15.01 8.40 2.31
CA ARG A 107 -15.88 7.94 3.38
C ARG A 107 -15.20 8.01 4.75
N CYS A 108 -13.94 7.57 4.83
CA CYS A 108 -13.21 7.50 6.09
C CYS A 108 -12.85 8.86 6.67
N TYR A 109 -12.66 9.87 5.80
CA TYR A 109 -12.23 11.23 6.20
C TYR A 109 -13.23 12.33 5.87
N LYS A 110 -14.49 11.98 5.58
CA LYS A 110 -15.54 12.94 5.18
C LYS A 110 -15.76 14.08 6.16
N ASP A 111 -15.63 13.80 7.45
CA ASP A 111 -15.93 14.76 8.52
C ASP A 111 -14.67 15.58 8.93
N VAL A 112 -13.52 15.32 8.30
CA VAL A 112 -12.25 15.95 8.69
C VAL A 112 -11.69 16.81 7.54
N ASN A 113 -11.31 16.22 6.42
CA ASN A 113 -10.54 16.98 5.41
C ASN A 113 -10.47 16.35 4.01
N ASN A 114 -11.36 15.42 3.64
CA ASN A 114 -11.29 14.76 2.33
C ASN A 114 -12.65 14.47 1.72
N TYR A 115 -13.25 15.48 1.13
CA TYR A 115 -14.59 15.38 0.55
C TYR A 115 -14.61 14.98 -0.94
N ALA A 116 -13.50 15.18 -1.65
CA ALA A 116 -13.47 15.03 -3.09
C ALA A 116 -12.30 14.16 -3.56
N ARG A 117 -12.46 13.49 -4.71
CA ARG A 117 -11.38 12.76 -5.39
C ARG A 117 -10.18 13.66 -5.70
N MET A 118 -10.45 14.94 -5.99
CA MET A 118 -9.39 15.95 -6.18
C MET A 118 -8.49 16.09 -4.96
N SER A 119 -9.06 16.05 -3.74
CA SER A 119 -8.30 16.13 -2.50
C SER A 119 -7.40 14.92 -2.30
N THR A 120 -7.90 13.71 -2.57
CA THR A 120 -7.11 12.47 -2.55
C THR A 120 -5.90 12.58 -3.49
N ALA A 121 -6.14 12.95 -4.75
CA ALA A 121 -5.08 13.12 -5.73
C ALA A 121 -4.06 14.19 -5.33
N SER A 122 -4.54 15.33 -4.80
CA SER A 122 -3.69 16.43 -4.33
C SER A 122 -2.80 16.01 -3.17
N LYS A 123 -3.35 15.29 -2.18
CA LYS A 123 -2.58 14.83 -1.01
C LYS A 123 -1.48 13.84 -1.39
N LEU A 124 -1.75 12.92 -2.32
CA LEU A 124 -0.71 12.02 -2.81
C LEU A 124 0.40 12.78 -3.56
N ARG A 125 0.03 13.73 -4.44
CA ARG A 125 1.02 14.57 -5.12
C ARG A 125 1.86 15.39 -4.15
N GLU A 126 1.22 16.04 -3.18
CA GLU A 126 1.91 16.81 -2.13
C GLU A 126 2.96 15.94 -1.44
N MET A 127 2.61 14.73 -1.03
CA MET A 127 3.54 13.84 -0.35
C MET A 127 4.70 13.41 -1.27
N LEU A 128 4.42 13.08 -2.53
CA LEU A 128 5.46 12.73 -3.50
C LEU A 128 6.40 13.91 -3.79
N MET A 129 5.87 15.13 -3.99
CA MET A 129 6.67 16.33 -4.20
C MET A 129 7.56 16.65 -3.00
N ARG A 130 7.01 16.60 -1.79
CA ARG A 130 7.78 16.79 -0.55
C ARG A 130 8.88 15.75 -0.38
N ALA A 131 8.59 14.49 -0.71
CA ALA A 131 9.58 13.42 -0.65
C ALA A 131 10.69 13.60 -1.70
N GLN A 132 10.36 14.10 -2.91
CA GLN A 132 11.37 14.43 -3.93
C GLN A 132 12.29 15.56 -3.46
N ASP A 133 11.74 16.67 -2.91
CA ASP A 133 12.54 17.76 -2.35
C ASP A 133 13.43 17.27 -1.21
N TYR A 134 12.86 16.53 -0.28
CA TYR A 134 13.58 15.96 0.85
C TYR A 134 14.75 15.06 0.40
N LYS A 135 14.50 14.14 -0.54
CA LYS A 135 15.51 13.25 -1.11
C LYS A 135 16.61 14.06 -1.81
N GLY A 136 16.24 15.03 -2.63
CA GLY A 136 17.20 15.91 -3.34
C GLY A 136 18.09 16.69 -2.38
N ARG A 137 17.52 17.22 -1.28
CA ARG A 137 18.30 17.91 -0.23
C ARG A 137 19.25 16.98 0.52
N LYS A 138 18.85 15.75 0.80
CA LYS A 138 19.73 14.72 1.39
C LYS A 138 20.90 14.41 0.47
N GLU A 139 20.64 14.18 -0.81
CA GLU A 139 21.67 13.90 -1.82
C GLU A 139 22.64 15.06 -1.99
N ALA A 140 22.13 16.29 -2.03
CA ALA A 140 22.96 17.50 -2.12
C ALA A 140 23.80 17.75 -0.87
N ALA A 141 23.35 17.32 0.31
CA ALA A 141 24.11 17.43 1.55
C ALA A 141 25.28 16.46 1.62
N GLY A 142 25.20 15.29 0.95
CA GLY A 142 26.23 14.23 1.02
C GLY A 142 26.57 13.88 2.47
N ASP A 143 27.86 13.84 2.78
CA ASP A 143 28.39 13.55 4.12
C ASP A 143 28.44 14.77 5.07
N ALA A 144 27.78 15.87 4.72
CA ALA A 144 27.76 17.07 5.57
C ALA A 144 26.51 17.12 6.46
N PRO A 145 26.53 16.63 7.72
CA PRO A 145 25.33 16.49 8.55
C PRO A 145 24.58 17.81 8.77
N LEU A 146 25.30 18.92 8.89
CA LEU A 146 24.71 20.26 9.12
C LEU A 146 23.93 20.81 7.91
N LYS A 147 24.12 20.23 6.73
CA LYS A 147 23.40 20.62 5.49
C LYS A 147 22.23 19.67 5.21
N SER A 148 22.20 18.53 5.87
CA SER A 148 21.11 17.56 5.68
C SER A 148 19.79 18.12 6.22
N PRO A 149 18.65 17.86 5.54
CA PRO A 149 17.35 18.24 6.09
C PRO A 149 17.11 17.51 7.42
N ALA A 150 16.29 18.11 8.29
CA ALA A 150 15.83 17.44 9.49
C ALA A 150 15.14 16.10 9.13
N PHE A 151 15.36 15.08 9.93
CA PHE A 151 14.76 13.77 9.70
C PHE A 151 13.23 13.86 9.73
N ASP A 152 12.59 13.39 8.66
CA ASP A 152 11.13 13.26 8.54
C ASP A 152 10.80 11.80 8.20
N MET A 153 10.21 11.09 9.16
CA MET A 153 9.91 9.67 9.06
C MET A 153 8.95 9.35 7.90
N LYS A 154 7.99 10.26 7.61
CA LYS A 154 7.06 10.09 6.50
C LYS A 154 7.75 10.21 5.15
N LEU A 155 8.63 11.20 5.01
CA LEU A 155 9.35 11.43 3.76
C LEU A 155 10.41 10.35 3.52
N GLU A 156 11.08 9.88 4.58
CA GLU A 156 11.99 8.73 4.49
C GLU A 156 11.28 7.48 3.95
N ALA A 157 10.08 7.19 4.45
CA ALA A 157 9.30 6.03 4.02
C ALA A 157 8.92 6.08 2.52
N MET A 158 8.90 7.27 1.91
CA MET A 158 8.59 7.45 0.49
C MET A 158 9.81 7.30 -0.43
N ILE A 159 11.03 7.38 0.08
CA ILE A 159 12.26 7.26 -0.73
C ILE A 159 12.29 5.96 -1.56
N PRO A 160 11.99 4.77 -1.01
CA PRO A 160 11.97 3.54 -1.79
C PRO A 160 10.97 3.54 -2.96
N VAL A 161 9.87 4.30 -2.86
CA VAL A 161 8.91 4.50 -3.95
C VAL A 161 9.53 5.34 -5.07
N LEU A 162 10.16 6.47 -4.72
CA LEU A 162 10.84 7.36 -5.68
C LEU A 162 12.02 6.67 -6.37
N GLU A 163 12.71 5.78 -5.66
CA GLU A 163 13.81 4.97 -6.20
C GLU A 163 13.33 3.72 -6.97
N LYS A 164 12.03 3.54 -7.13
CA LYS A 164 11.40 2.40 -7.80
C LYS A 164 11.77 1.04 -7.18
N LYS A 165 12.24 1.01 -5.92
CA LYS A 165 12.52 -0.22 -5.17
C LYS A 165 11.24 -0.96 -4.84
N ILE A 166 10.18 -0.21 -4.49
CA ILE A 166 8.83 -0.72 -4.27
C ILE A 166 7.82 0.10 -5.09
N PRO A 167 6.70 -0.48 -5.55
CA PRO A 167 5.62 0.23 -6.20
C PRO A 167 4.70 0.94 -5.20
N LEU A 168 3.93 1.93 -5.68
CA LEU A 168 2.65 2.28 -5.09
C LEU A 168 1.66 1.13 -5.34
N LYS A 169 0.94 0.68 -4.30
CA LYS A 169 -0.10 -0.35 -4.37
C LYS A 169 -1.45 0.33 -4.26
N ALA A 170 -2.05 0.63 -5.41
CA ALA A 170 -3.16 1.56 -5.54
C ALA A 170 -4.52 0.84 -5.55
N HIS A 171 -5.29 1.01 -4.48
CA HIS A 171 -6.71 0.66 -4.45
C HIS A 171 -7.50 1.63 -5.33
N ALA A 172 -8.20 1.12 -6.34
CA ALA A 172 -9.09 1.90 -7.19
C ALA A 172 -10.17 1.00 -7.81
N HIS A 173 -11.43 1.40 -7.72
CA HIS A 173 -12.56 0.67 -8.30
C HIS A 173 -13.05 1.30 -9.60
N GLN A 174 -13.31 2.62 -9.60
CA GLN A 174 -13.88 3.34 -10.73
C GLN A 174 -12.82 3.69 -11.77
N ALA A 175 -13.22 3.72 -13.03
CA ALA A 175 -12.34 4.02 -14.16
C ALA A 175 -11.60 5.37 -14.00
N ASN A 176 -12.28 6.41 -13.52
CA ASN A 176 -11.68 7.73 -13.29
C ASN A 176 -10.62 7.70 -12.16
N ASP A 177 -10.82 6.87 -11.12
CA ASP A 177 -9.84 6.68 -10.03
C ASP A 177 -8.62 5.91 -10.54
N ILE A 178 -8.84 4.88 -11.37
CA ILE A 178 -7.78 4.12 -12.03
C ILE A 178 -6.91 5.04 -12.91
N PHE A 179 -7.53 5.84 -13.77
CA PHE A 179 -6.80 6.82 -14.60
C PHE A 179 -6.06 7.86 -13.75
N THR A 180 -6.62 8.28 -12.62
CA THR A 180 -5.95 9.22 -11.73
C THR A 180 -4.70 8.60 -11.08
N ALA A 181 -4.79 7.33 -10.66
CA ALA A 181 -3.66 6.59 -10.11
C ALA A 181 -2.53 6.45 -11.15
N LEU A 182 -2.86 6.03 -12.37
CA LEU A 182 -1.90 5.91 -13.48
C LEU A 182 -1.26 7.26 -13.83
N ARG A 183 -2.07 8.33 -13.93
CA ARG A 183 -1.58 9.68 -14.23
C ARG A 183 -0.56 10.15 -13.21
N ILE A 184 -0.81 9.93 -11.92
CA ILE A 184 0.14 10.31 -10.86
C ILE A 184 1.41 9.45 -10.94
N ALA A 185 1.30 8.15 -11.19
CA ALA A 185 2.45 7.29 -11.35
C ALA A 185 3.36 7.74 -12.51
N HIS A 186 2.75 8.10 -13.65
CA HIS A 186 3.48 8.65 -14.80
C HIS A 186 4.10 10.01 -14.51
N GLU A 187 3.35 10.93 -13.87
CA GLU A 187 3.79 12.28 -13.50
C GLU A 187 5.07 12.25 -12.65
N PHE A 188 5.15 11.32 -11.71
CA PHE A 188 6.28 11.17 -10.80
C PHE A 188 7.30 10.10 -11.24
N GLY A 189 7.00 9.38 -12.31
CA GLY A 189 7.85 8.31 -12.82
C GLY A 189 8.05 7.15 -11.83
N VAL A 190 7.06 6.86 -10.96
CA VAL A 190 7.12 5.78 -9.98
C VAL A 190 6.43 4.52 -10.49
N ARG A 191 6.80 3.37 -9.92
CA ARG A 191 6.10 2.11 -10.19
C ARG A 191 4.76 2.07 -9.48
N ILE A 192 3.76 1.41 -10.09
CA ILE A 192 2.43 1.25 -9.50
C ILE A 192 1.91 -0.17 -9.76
N THR A 193 1.10 -0.70 -8.85
CA THR A 193 0.18 -1.81 -9.07
C THR A 193 -1.24 -1.34 -8.83
N LEU A 194 -2.20 -1.90 -9.55
CA LEU A 194 -3.61 -1.57 -9.40
C LEU A 194 -4.35 -2.72 -8.71
N GLU A 195 -5.17 -2.37 -7.74
CA GLU A 195 -5.90 -3.34 -6.92
C GLU A 195 -7.40 -3.18 -7.10
N HIS A 196 -8.10 -4.33 -7.18
CA HIS A 196 -9.54 -4.47 -7.41
C HIS A 196 -9.98 -4.16 -8.84
N VAL A 197 -9.77 -2.94 -9.32
CA VAL A 197 -10.00 -2.52 -10.72
C VAL A 197 -11.40 -2.93 -11.22
N THR A 198 -12.43 -2.70 -10.40
CA THR A 198 -13.78 -3.23 -10.64
C THR A 198 -14.37 -2.77 -11.98
N GLU A 199 -14.15 -1.50 -12.36
CA GLU A 199 -14.54 -0.97 -13.66
C GLU A 199 -13.47 -1.13 -14.75
N GLY A 200 -12.42 -1.90 -14.50
CA GLY A 200 -11.33 -2.11 -15.48
C GLY A 200 -11.79 -2.71 -16.80
N HIS A 201 -12.86 -3.51 -16.78
CA HIS A 201 -13.47 -4.05 -17.99
C HIS A 201 -14.02 -2.98 -18.95
N LEU A 202 -14.40 -1.79 -18.44
CA LEU A 202 -14.86 -0.66 -19.23
C LEU A 202 -13.71 0.09 -19.94
N ILE A 203 -12.48 -0.10 -19.49
CA ILE A 203 -11.29 0.59 -19.96
C ILE A 203 -10.17 -0.40 -20.31
N ALA A 204 -10.53 -1.61 -20.73
CA ALA A 204 -9.58 -2.69 -20.98
C ALA A 204 -8.53 -2.34 -22.05
N ASP A 205 -8.93 -1.62 -23.10
CA ASP A 205 -8.03 -1.19 -24.18
C ASP A 205 -6.99 -0.17 -23.71
N GLU A 206 -7.34 0.68 -22.75
CA GLU A 206 -6.43 1.63 -22.12
C GLU A 206 -5.47 0.92 -21.17
N LEU A 207 -5.98 0.02 -20.34
CA LEU A 207 -5.17 -0.78 -19.43
C LEU A 207 -4.18 -1.69 -20.17
N ALA A 208 -4.55 -2.20 -21.34
CA ALA A 208 -3.67 -3.02 -22.17
C ALA A 208 -2.42 -2.26 -22.69
N LYS A 209 -2.43 -0.92 -22.66
CA LYS A 209 -1.29 -0.07 -23.00
C LYS A 209 -0.28 0.03 -21.86
N GLU A 210 -0.72 -0.22 -20.62
CA GLU A 210 0.09 -0.15 -19.39
C GLU A 210 0.82 -1.48 -19.11
N LYS A 211 1.77 -1.85 -20.01
CA LYS A 211 2.41 -3.17 -20.03
C LYS A 211 3.15 -3.56 -18.74
N ASP A 212 3.63 -2.56 -18.00
CA ASP A 212 4.44 -2.76 -16.79
C ASP A 212 3.66 -2.54 -15.49
N VAL A 213 2.33 -2.43 -15.57
CA VAL A 213 1.44 -2.22 -14.43
C VAL A 213 0.73 -3.54 -14.06
N PRO A 214 1.17 -4.26 -13.01
CA PRO A 214 0.46 -5.42 -12.53
C PRO A 214 -0.92 -5.05 -11.98
N ILE A 215 -1.91 -5.91 -12.23
CA ILE A 215 -3.29 -5.75 -11.78
C ILE A 215 -3.68 -6.96 -10.94
N ALA A 216 -4.18 -6.71 -9.73
CA ALA A 216 -4.82 -7.71 -8.88
C ALA A 216 -6.32 -7.44 -8.85
N VAL A 217 -7.10 -8.30 -9.48
CA VAL A 217 -8.57 -8.24 -9.47
C VAL A 217 -9.13 -8.96 -8.24
N GLY A 218 -10.24 -8.45 -7.67
CA GLY A 218 -10.89 -9.05 -6.51
C GLY A 218 -12.23 -8.40 -6.19
#